data_decfb9df61adc7869870310894f6b96b
#
_entry.id   decfb9df61adc7869870310894f6b96b
#
_cell.length_a   1.000
_cell.length_b   1.000
_cell.length_c   1.000
_cell.angle_alpha   90.00
_cell.angle_beta   90.00
_cell.angle_gamma   90.00
#
_symmetry.space_group_name_H-M   'P 1'
#
loop_
_entity.id
_entity.type
_entity.pdbx_description
1 polymer ?
#
loop_
_entity_poly.entity_id
_entity_poly.type
_entity_poly.pdbx_seq_one_letter_code
_entity_poly.pdbx_strand_id
1 'polypeptide(L)'
;RKITVYKKSKNWQDRYPMVSVTWKDILSDSSWQSIDSLMKLDLATCVTKGHLLSQTKGVTRIFGDYSATEKGEIEEIGNTTIIPNSVIIEIKKI
;
A
#
# COMPACT_ATOMS: atom_id res chain seq x y z
N ARG A 1 4.90 -16.29 -25.79
CA ARG A 1 4.78 -15.50 -26.16
C ARG A 1 5.34 -14.83 -26.41
N LYS A 2 5.51 -14.65 -26.48
CA LYS A 2 5.88 -13.78 -26.92
C LYS A 2 6.21 -13.01 -26.64
N ILE A 3 6.48 -12.88 -26.45
CA ILE A 3 6.48 -11.96 -26.37
C ILE A 3 6.79 -11.29 -26.30
N THR A 4 6.94 -11.00 -26.39
CA THR A 4 6.93 -10.11 -26.52
C THR A 4 7.10 -9.39 -26.27
N VAL A 5 7.25 -9.23 -26.18
CA VAL A 5 7.23 -8.33 -26.14
C VAL A 5 7.15 -7.69 -25.73
N TYR A 6 7.31 -7.44 -25.32
CA TYR A 6 6.93 -6.66 -25.03
C TYR A 6 6.85 -5.85 -24.93
N LYS A 7 6.96 -5.61 -24.90
CA LYS A 7 6.74 -4.81 -25.05
C LYS A 7 6.55 -3.86 -24.38
N LYS A 8 6.91 -2.97 -24.68
CA LYS A 8 6.59 -2.12 -23.89
C LYS A 8 5.87 -2.50 -22.96
N SER A 9 6.07 -2.13 -22.09
CA SER A 9 5.40 -2.80 -21.19
C SER A 9 3.98 -2.46 -21.16
N LYS A 10 3.21 -3.35 -21.60
CA LYS A 10 1.77 -3.24 -21.51
C LYS A 10 1.25 -4.03 -20.35
N ASN A 11 2.15 -4.64 -19.64
CA ASN A 11 1.81 -5.52 -18.55
C ASN A 11 1.42 -4.69 -17.36
N TRP A 12 0.26 -4.93 -16.77
CA TRP A 12 -0.19 -4.15 -15.63
C TRP A 12 0.76 -4.31 -14.42
N GLN A 13 1.44 -5.45 -14.31
CA GLN A 13 2.39 -5.65 -13.22
C GLN A 13 3.51 -4.63 -13.24
N ASP A 14 3.89 -4.18 -14.42
CA ASP A 14 4.93 -3.15 -14.53
C ASP A 14 4.41 -1.79 -14.14
N ARG A 15 3.13 -1.52 -14.39
CA ARG A 15 2.51 -0.26 -14.01
C ARG A 15 2.22 -0.20 -12.52
N TYR A 16 1.95 -1.35 -11.92
CA TYR A 16 1.55 -1.42 -10.51
C TYR A 16 2.46 -2.40 -9.77
N PRO A 17 3.68 -1.97 -9.46
CA PRO A 17 4.66 -2.88 -8.84
C PRO A 17 4.26 -3.25 -7.43
N MET A 18 4.70 -4.41 -7.00
CA MET A 18 4.55 -4.82 -5.60
C MET A 18 5.46 -3.98 -4.73
N VAL A 19 4.90 -3.45 -3.66
CA VAL A 19 5.65 -2.63 -2.71
C VAL A 19 5.34 -3.05 -1.29
N SER A 20 6.25 -2.68 -0.39
CA SER A 20 6.05 -2.78 1.04
C SER A 20 6.07 -1.36 1.58
N VAL A 21 5.00 -0.97 2.26
CA VAL A 21 4.85 0.38 2.80
C VAL A 21 4.88 0.28 4.32
N THR A 22 5.84 0.97 4.93
CA THR A 22 5.92 1.08 6.39
C THR A 22 5.34 2.43 6.78
N TRP A 23 4.37 2.42 7.68
CA TRP A 23 3.66 3.64 8.05
C TRP A 23 3.30 3.62 9.52
N LYS A 24 2.97 4.81 10.05
CA LYS A 24 2.61 4.99 11.45
C LYS A 24 1.11 5.17 11.58
N ASP A 25 0.51 4.36 12.44
CA ASP A 25 -0.93 4.42 12.69
C ASP A 25 -1.19 5.02 14.05
N ILE A 26 -2.40 5.52 14.25
CA ILE A 26 -2.80 6.08 15.53
C ILE A 26 -2.86 4.96 16.57
N LEU A 27 -2.69 5.36 17.83
CA LEU A 27 -2.82 4.46 18.95
C LEU A 27 -3.90 5.03 19.86
N SER A 28 -4.88 4.21 20.20
CA SER A 28 -6.03 4.65 20.99
C SER A 28 -6.31 3.64 22.09
N ASP A 29 -6.62 4.15 23.27
CA ASP A 29 -6.90 3.30 24.43
C ASP A 29 -7.94 4.02 25.29
N SER A 30 -9.03 3.32 25.62
CA SER A 30 -10.11 3.91 26.41
C SER A 30 -9.92 3.72 27.92
N SER A 31 -8.88 3.00 28.33
CA SER A 31 -8.62 2.78 29.75
C SER A 31 -7.94 3.98 30.38
N TRP A 32 -7.90 4.00 31.70
CA TRP A 32 -7.20 5.05 32.45
C TRP A 32 -5.70 4.78 32.46
N GLN A 33 -4.92 5.82 32.34
CA GLN A 33 -3.46 5.71 32.44
C GLN A 33 -2.89 7.02 32.95
N SER A 34 -1.67 6.97 33.48
CA SER A 34 -1.00 8.16 33.97
C SER A 34 -0.50 9.02 32.80
N ILE A 35 -0.24 10.29 33.10
CA ILE A 35 0.33 11.20 32.11
C ILE A 35 1.68 10.68 31.64
N ASP A 36 2.53 10.23 32.59
CA ASP A 36 3.84 9.70 32.22
C ASP A 36 3.75 8.51 31.29
N SER A 37 2.80 7.63 31.53
CA SER A 37 2.62 6.45 30.67
C SER A 37 2.28 6.87 29.25
N LEU A 38 1.34 7.81 29.11
CA LEU A 38 0.94 8.26 27.77
C LEU A 38 2.09 8.97 27.07
N MET A 39 2.88 9.78 27.79
CA MET A 39 4.00 10.49 27.18
C MET A 39 5.07 9.57 26.62
N LYS A 40 5.15 8.34 27.11
CA LYS A 40 6.15 7.37 26.66
C LYS A 40 5.69 6.53 25.49
N LEU A 41 4.41 6.57 25.14
CA LEU A 41 3.88 5.79 24.03
C LEU A 41 4.17 6.47 22.70
N ASP A 42 4.32 5.66 21.67
CA ASP A 42 4.52 6.15 20.31
C ASP A 42 3.45 5.52 19.43
N LEU A 43 3.38 6.02 18.21
CA LEU A 43 2.44 5.51 17.22
C LEU A 43 2.79 4.06 16.86
N ALA A 44 1.79 3.31 16.45
CA ALA A 44 1.99 1.93 16.00
C ALA A 44 2.66 1.93 14.63
N THR A 45 3.63 1.05 14.47
CA THR A 45 4.31 0.87 13.18
C THR A 45 3.62 -0.27 12.44
N CYS A 46 3.17 0.00 11.23
CA CYS A 46 2.43 -0.95 10.42
C CYS A 46 3.13 -1.15 9.09
N VAL A 47 2.91 -2.31 8.49
CA VAL A 47 3.47 -2.64 7.18
C VAL A 47 2.33 -3.15 6.31
N THR A 48 2.15 -2.53 5.16
CA THR A 48 1.16 -2.94 4.17
C THR A 48 1.88 -3.31 2.89
N LYS A 49 1.55 -4.48 2.35
CA LYS A 49 2.15 -4.95 1.11
C LYS A 49 1.07 -5.10 0.06
N GLY A 50 1.41 -4.75 -1.16
CA GLY A 50 0.47 -4.85 -2.26
C GLY A 50 0.98 -4.13 -3.48
N HIS A 51 0.13 -4.07 -4.49
CA HIS A 51 0.45 -3.37 -5.72
C HIS A 51 0.21 -1.89 -5.55
N LEU A 52 1.19 -1.09 -5.92
CA LEU A 52 1.08 0.36 -5.83
C LEU A 52 0.24 0.88 -7.00
N LEU A 53 -0.91 1.44 -6.69
CA LEU A 53 -1.79 2.00 -7.72
C LEU A 53 -1.42 3.44 -8.04
N SER A 54 -1.25 4.26 -7.03
CA SER A 54 -0.96 5.69 -7.23
C SER A 54 -0.45 6.31 -5.94
N GLN A 55 0.20 7.47 -6.09
CA GLN A 55 0.65 8.27 -4.96
C GLN A 55 0.29 9.74 -5.20
N THR A 56 -0.93 9.99 -5.61
CA THR A 56 -1.38 11.33 -5.95
C THR A 56 -2.32 11.89 -4.89
N LYS A 57 -2.43 13.21 -4.85
CA LYS A 57 -3.37 13.92 -3.97
C LYS A 57 -3.13 13.63 -2.50
N GLY A 58 -1.87 13.45 -2.13
CA GLY A 58 -1.48 13.30 -0.73
C GLY A 58 -1.72 11.93 -0.14
N VAL A 59 -2.10 10.95 -0.95
CA VAL A 59 -2.35 9.60 -0.46
C VAL A 59 -1.69 8.56 -1.34
N THR A 60 -1.40 7.40 -0.75
CA THR A 60 -0.87 6.24 -1.45
C THR A 60 -1.98 5.20 -1.49
N ARG A 61 -2.29 4.69 -2.67
CA ARG A 61 -3.34 3.69 -2.87
C ARG A 61 -2.71 2.37 -3.27
N ILE A 62 -3.13 1.31 -2.60
CA ILE A 62 -2.55 -0.03 -2.76
C ILE A 62 -3.69 -1.03 -2.89
N PHE A 63 -3.52 -2.04 -3.71
CA PHE A 63 -4.47 -3.14 -3.78
C PHE A 63 -3.73 -4.47 -3.66
N GLY A 64 -4.39 -5.45 -3.05
CA GLY A 64 -3.82 -6.77 -2.85
C GLY A 64 -4.40 -7.83 -3.74
N ASP A 65 -5.65 -7.64 -4.15
CA ASP A 65 -6.37 -8.63 -4.97
C ASP A 65 -6.82 -7.99 -6.26
N TYR A 66 -6.97 -8.81 -7.27
CA TYR A 66 -7.45 -8.33 -8.56
C TYR A 66 -8.12 -9.47 -9.32
N SER A 67 -9.00 -9.09 -10.23
CA SER A 67 -9.52 -10.02 -11.22
C SER A 67 -8.94 -9.64 -12.57
N ALA A 68 -8.84 -10.62 -13.45
CA ALA A 68 -8.20 -10.40 -14.74
C ALA A 68 -9.09 -10.91 -15.87
N THR A 69 -8.99 -10.26 -17.02
CA THR A 69 -9.67 -10.70 -18.22
C THR A 69 -8.94 -11.91 -18.82
N GLU A 70 -9.53 -12.51 -19.82
CA GLU A 70 -8.89 -13.63 -20.52
C GLU A 70 -7.56 -13.21 -21.14
N LYS A 71 -7.40 -11.95 -21.44
CA LYS A 71 -6.16 -11.43 -22.02
C LYS A 71 -5.13 -11.08 -20.95
N GLY A 72 -5.46 -11.31 -19.69
CA GLY A 72 -4.53 -11.04 -18.60
C GLY A 72 -4.51 -9.61 -18.15
N GLU A 73 -5.48 -8.79 -18.57
CA GLU A 73 -5.56 -7.40 -18.13
C GLU A 73 -6.38 -7.33 -16.86
N ILE A 74 -6.00 -6.39 -16.00
CA ILE A 74 -6.68 -6.21 -14.74
C ILE A 74 -8.09 -5.66 -14.99
N GLU A 75 -9.08 -6.20 -14.30
CA GLU A 75 -10.47 -5.80 -14.47
C GLU A 75 -10.99 -5.06 -13.27
N GLU A 76 -10.88 -5.67 -12.10
CA GLU A 76 -11.27 -5.05 -10.84
C GLU A 76 -10.22 -5.32 -9.80
N ILE A 77 -10.16 -4.47 -8.81
CA ILE A 77 -9.21 -4.63 -7.72
C ILE A 77 -9.95 -4.71 -6.40
N GLY A 78 -9.34 -5.40 -5.44
CA GLY A 78 -9.92 -5.58 -4.12
C GLY A 78 -8.83 -5.57 -3.05
N ASN A 79 -9.27 -5.67 -1.80
CA ASN A 79 -8.37 -5.61 -0.67
C ASN A 79 -7.50 -4.36 -0.78
N THR A 80 -8.17 -3.22 -0.82
CA THR A 80 -7.52 -1.94 -1.09
C THR A 80 -7.22 -1.20 0.20
N THR A 81 -6.17 -0.38 0.17
CA THR A 81 -5.77 0.44 1.30
C THR A 81 -5.37 1.81 0.78
N ILE A 82 -5.82 2.85 1.46
CA ILE A 82 -5.43 4.23 1.17
C ILE A 82 -4.73 4.77 2.41
N ILE A 83 -3.48 5.19 2.25
CA ILE A 83 -2.65 5.65 3.36
C ILE A 83 -2.23 7.09 3.10
N PRO A 84 -2.47 8.01 4.07
CA PRO A 84 -1.96 9.38 3.90
C PRO A 84 -0.43 9.37 3.81
N ASN A 85 0.09 10.09 2.83
CA ASN A 85 1.55 10.13 2.63
C ASN A 85 2.27 10.67 3.87
N SER A 86 1.61 11.52 4.63
CA SER A 86 2.23 12.14 5.82
C SER A 86 2.60 11.13 6.89
N VAL A 87 1.99 9.95 6.90
CA VAL A 87 2.31 8.94 7.93
C VAL A 87 3.19 7.81 7.38
N ILE A 88 3.59 7.90 6.13
CA ILE A 88 4.43 6.87 5.52
C ILE A 88 5.88 7.14 5.85
N ILE A 89 6.58 6.11 6.33
CA ILE A 89 7.99 6.20 6.66
C ILE A 89 8.83 5.75 5.47
N GLU A 90 8.42 4.67 4.81
CA GLU A 90 9.22 4.07 3.76
C GLU A 90 8.32 3.29 2.80
N ILE A 91 8.63 3.38 1.51
CA ILE A 91 8.03 2.53 0.48
C ILE A 91 9.19 1.91 -0.28
N LYS A 92 9.15 0.60 -0.46
CA LYS A 92 10.18 -0.06 -1.24
C LYS A 92 9.59 -1.19 -2.06
N LYS A 93 10.16 -1.39 -3.23
CA LYS A 93 9.75 -2.50 -4.09
C LYS A 93 10.15 -3.83 -3.48
N ILE A 94 9.33 -4.82 -3.69
CA ILE A 94 9.60 -6.17 -3.20
C ILE A 94 9.38 -7.21 -4.29
#